data_5b1c672088717b3e04d93574cf39a9f7
#
_entry.id   5b1c672088717b3e04d93574cf39a9f7
#
_cell.length_a   1.000
_cell.length_b   1.000
_cell.length_c   1.000
_cell.angle_alpha   90.00
_cell.angle_beta   90.00
_cell.angle_gamma   90.00
#
_symmetry.space_group_name_H-M   'P 1'
#
loop_
_entity.id
_entity.type
_entity.pdbx_description
1 polymer ?
#
loop_
_entity_poly.entity_id
_entity_poly.type
_entity_poly.pdbx_seq_one_letter_code
_entity_poly.pdbx_strand_id
1 'polypeptide(L)'
;MSIFYLPTLTVADELGLFSLIKKRPSTAEEVARSLSLGMRATEALLGVLASLGFLVKYQGRFYITDVSQNFLLPENPYYWGGLLLSLRDLPKIHSKILDTLQKDEPIIYESKDTEMSEKVTSLWETQELDMEQATFLTQVMHAHSFPAAMGVAQWGNFTGVRRLLDVGGGSGCFCIALAMRYPEMRFTVMELPVVCKLAEQYIVDHGLQDKIDTLPANMFTDPWPSGYDAIFFSNIFHDWDRKSCLHLGQRCFEALPPGGRIYLHEMLLEDMKDGPLTAISYSMAVTLFYGNKLFTAGELDELLTECGFEDISITHTYGYYSLLSGRKP
;
A
#
# COMPACT_ATOMS: atom_id res chain seq x y z
N MET A 1 25.28 7.47 -4.72
CA MET A 1 24.60 8.69 -5.20
C MET A 1 23.08 8.60 -5.10
N SER A 2 22.48 7.40 -5.15
CA SER A 2 21.01 7.18 -4.98
C SER A 2 20.42 7.72 -3.66
N ILE A 3 21.24 7.87 -2.62
CA ILE A 3 20.83 8.42 -1.31
C ILE A 3 20.16 9.81 -1.42
N PHE A 4 20.39 10.55 -2.52
CA PHE A 4 19.77 11.87 -2.72
C PHE A 4 18.45 11.83 -3.49
N TYR A 5 18.03 10.68 -4.07
CA TYR A 5 16.86 10.62 -4.96
C TYR A 5 15.57 10.84 -4.17
N LEU A 6 15.35 10.07 -3.13
CA LEU A 6 14.15 10.18 -2.31
C LEU A 6 14.06 11.54 -1.58
N PRO A 7 15.12 12.04 -0.89
CA PRO A 7 15.08 13.37 -0.30
C PRO A 7 14.81 14.49 -1.29
N THR A 8 15.33 14.39 -2.52
CA THR A 8 15.04 15.38 -3.58
C THR A 8 13.56 15.40 -3.94
N LEU A 9 12.93 14.22 -4.05
CA LEU A 9 11.51 14.10 -4.37
C LEU A 9 10.63 14.61 -3.23
N THR A 10 10.91 14.22 -1.99
CA THR A 10 10.12 14.64 -0.83
C THR A 10 10.22 16.14 -0.56
N VAL A 11 11.40 16.74 -0.77
CA VAL A 11 11.58 18.21 -0.69
C VAL A 11 10.80 18.93 -1.81
N ALA A 12 10.82 18.40 -3.03
CA ALA A 12 10.08 19.00 -4.14
C ALA A 12 8.56 18.96 -3.91
N ASP A 13 8.05 17.87 -3.35
CA ASP A 13 6.65 17.73 -2.96
C ASP A 13 6.28 18.73 -1.85
N GLU A 14 7.07 18.81 -0.79
CA GLU A 14 6.88 19.77 0.32
C GLU A 14 6.85 21.22 -0.13
N LEU A 15 7.70 21.58 -1.09
CA LEU A 15 7.75 22.92 -1.67
C LEU A 15 6.58 23.21 -2.62
N GLY A 16 5.73 22.24 -2.94
CA GLY A 16 4.67 22.39 -3.94
C GLY A 16 5.18 22.64 -5.36
N LEU A 17 6.42 22.17 -5.65
CA LEU A 17 7.11 22.44 -6.91
C LEU A 17 6.34 21.88 -8.11
N PHE A 18 5.75 20.69 -8.00
CA PHE A 18 4.99 20.08 -9.08
C PHE A 18 3.74 20.89 -9.43
N SER A 19 3.01 21.37 -8.42
CA SER A 19 1.85 22.25 -8.61
C SER A 19 2.24 23.58 -9.23
N LEU A 20 3.39 24.15 -8.87
CA LEU A 20 3.93 25.37 -9.46
C LEU A 20 4.19 25.17 -10.97
N ILE A 21 4.94 24.13 -11.34
CA ILE A 21 5.32 23.84 -12.73
C ILE A 21 4.10 23.43 -13.56
N LYS A 22 3.12 22.73 -12.98
CA LYS A 22 1.84 22.41 -13.61
C LYS A 22 1.08 23.66 -14.05
N LYS A 23 1.00 24.66 -13.17
CA LYS A 23 0.31 25.92 -13.49
C LYS A 23 1.00 26.67 -14.61
N ARG A 24 2.33 26.67 -14.62
CA ARG A 24 3.13 27.35 -15.64
C ARG A 24 4.51 26.69 -15.78
N PRO A 25 4.84 26.10 -16.93
CA PRO A 25 6.19 25.66 -17.22
C PRO A 25 7.21 26.78 -16.99
N SER A 26 8.25 26.48 -16.19
CA SER A 26 9.13 27.52 -15.63
C SER A 26 10.60 27.22 -15.85
N THR A 27 11.41 28.28 -15.96
CA THR A 27 12.88 28.13 -15.93
C THR A 27 13.36 27.94 -14.48
N ALA A 28 14.61 27.56 -14.30
CA ALA A 28 15.19 27.43 -12.96
C ALA A 28 15.15 28.74 -12.17
N GLU A 29 15.38 29.88 -12.83
CA GLU A 29 15.32 31.21 -12.23
C GLU A 29 13.89 31.59 -11.80
N GLU A 30 12.89 31.25 -12.62
CA GLU A 30 11.49 31.49 -12.28
C GLU A 30 11.05 30.63 -11.08
N VAL A 31 11.48 29.35 -11.01
CA VAL A 31 11.23 28.45 -9.86
C VAL A 31 11.92 28.98 -8.60
N ALA A 32 13.22 29.31 -8.69
CA ALA A 32 14.00 29.82 -7.55
C ALA A 32 13.35 31.08 -6.97
N ARG A 33 12.90 31.99 -7.83
CA ARG A 33 12.23 33.23 -7.40
C ARG A 33 10.85 32.93 -6.77
N SER A 34 10.06 32.06 -7.38
CA SER A 34 8.70 31.78 -6.93
C SER A 34 8.66 31.06 -5.58
N LEU A 35 9.65 30.21 -5.30
CA LEU A 35 9.76 29.43 -4.07
C LEU A 35 10.79 30.02 -3.07
N SER A 36 11.36 31.20 -3.38
CA SER A 36 12.38 31.86 -2.55
C SER A 36 13.60 30.98 -2.26
N LEU A 37 14.09 30.26 -3.28
CA LEU A 37 15.20 29.33 -3.18
C LEU A 37 16.50 29.91 -3.79
N GLY A 38 17.64 29.38 -3.33
CA GLY A 38 18.93 29.69 -3.94
C GLY A 38 19.06 29.10 -5.35
N MET A 39 19.51 29.88 -6.32
CA MET A 39 19.57 29.52 -7.74
C MET A 39 20.32 28.21 -7.99
N ARG A 40 21.55 28.07 -7.45
CA ARG A 40 22.38 26.88 -7.61
C ARG A 40 21.74 25.61 -7.07
N ALA A 41 21.06 25.70 -5.91
CA ALA A 41 20.36 24.57 -5.30
C ALA A 41 19.13 24.18 -6.13
N THR A 42 18.41 25.17 -6.67
CA THR A 42 17.24 24.95 -7.54
C THR A 42 17.63 24.24 -8.84
N GLU A 43 18.73 24.63 -9.47
CA GLU A 43 19.23 23.95 -10.67
C GLU A 43 19.56 22.49 -10.39
N ALA A 44 20.23 22.20 -9.26
CA ALA A 44 20.54 20.82 -8.87
C ALA A 44 19.27 20.00 -8.60
N LEU A 45 18.31 20.56 -7.85
CA LEU A 45 17.01 19.93 -7.57
C LEU A 45 16.27 19.56 -8.86
N LEU A 46 16.10 20.54 -9.76
CA LEU A 46 15.39 20.36 -11.04
C LEU A 46 16.13 19.36 -11.95
N GLY A 47 17.47 19.38 -11.93
CA GLY A 47 18.29 18.45 -12.68
C GLY A 47 18.11 17.00 -12.23
N VAL A 48 18.08 16.75 -10.92
CA VAL A 48 17.82 15.40 -10.36
C VAL A 48 16.40 14.94 -10.71
N LEU A 49 15.39 15.79 -10.52
CA LEU A 49 13.99 15.45 -10.84
C LEU A 49 13.79 15.16 -12.33
N ALA A 50 14.45 15.90 -13.21
CA ALA A 50 14.42 15.63 -14.64
C ALA A 50 15.12 14.31 -15.01
N SER A 51 16.26 14.02 -14.38
CA SER A 51 16.99 12.76 -14.59
C SER A 51 16.24 11.53 -14.09
N LEU A 52 15.40 11.70 -13.05
CA LEU A 52 14.53 10.65 -12.51
C LEU A 52 13.20 10.50 -13.28
N GLY A 53 12.95 11.33 -14.28
CA GLY A 53 11.73 11.27 -15.09
C GLY A 53 10.49 11.92 -14.47
N PHE A 54 10.64 12.68 -13.40
CA PHE A 54 9.55 13.46 -12.81
C PHE A 54 9.31 14.79 -13.53
N LEU A 55 10.34 15.34 -14.15
CA LEU A 55 10.26 16.53 -14.99
C LEU A 55 10.86 16.25 -16.35
N VAL A 56 10.49 17.06 -17.34
CA VAL A 56 11.17 17.13 -18.63
C VAL A 56 11.58 18.58 -18.91
N LYS A 57 12.81 18.77 -19.41
CA LYS A 57 13.32 20.09 -19.78
C LYS A 57 13.23 20.26 -21.31
N TYR A 58 12.51 21.27 -21.73
CA TYR A 58 12.40 21.65 -23.14
C TYR A 58 12.53 23.17 -23.30
N GLN A 59 13.37 23.61 -24.22
CA GLN A 59 13.67 25.04 -24.48
C GLN A 59 13.96 25.85 -23.20
N GLY A 60 14.75 25.28 -22.28
CA GLY A 60 15.14 25.93 -21.02
C GLY A 60 14.08 25.92 -19.92
N ARG A 61 12.86 25.43 -20.19
CA ARG A 61 11.76 25.34 -19.23
C ARG A 61 11.54 23.90 -18.79
N PHE A 62 11.09 23.76 -17.55
CA PHE A 62 10.69 22.47 -16.98
C PHE A 62 9.17 22.30 -17.07
N TYR A 63 8.77 21.08 -17.39
CA TYR A 63 7.38 20.62 -17.49
C TYR A 63 7.22 19.38 -16.64
N ILE A 64 6.02 19.16 -16.07
CA ILE A 64 5.73 17.89 -15.40
C ILE A 64 5.54 16.78 -16.41
N THR A 65 5.90 15.55 -16.00
CA THR A 65 5.63 14.33 -16.79
C THR A 65 4.28 13.73 -16.42
N ASP A 66 3.81 12.72 -17.16
CA ASP A 66 2.59 11.98 -16.84
C ASP A 66 2.68 11.31 -15.46
N VAL A 67 3.87 10.81 -15.08
CA VAL A 67 4.12 10.27 -13.74
C VAL A 67 3.86 11.34 -12.68
N SER A 68 4.45 12.52 -12.81
CA SER A 68 4.25 13.61 -11.86
C SER A 68 2.81 14.12 -11.87
N GLN A 69 2.17 14.14 -13.02
CA GLN A 69 0.77 14.56 -13.13
C GLN A 69 -0.16 13.62 -12.38
N ASN A 70 0.09 12.32 -12.44
CA ASN A 70 -0.76 11.33 -11.79
C ASN A 70 -0.46 11.17 -10.29
N PHE A 71 0.81 11.19 -9.89
CA PHE A 71 1.21 10.77 -8.54
C PHE A 71 1.73 11.88 -7.64
N LEU A 72 2.04 13.09 -8.18
CA LEU A 72 2.67 14.17 -7.42
C LEU A 72 1.85 15.48 -7.41
N LEU A 73 0.58 15.42 -7.75
CA LEU A 73 -0.34 16.58 -7.68
C LEU A 73 -1.45 16.29 -6.68
N PRO A 74 -1.64 17.16 -5.67
CA PRO A 74 -2.63 16.93 -4.59
C PRO A 74 -4.08 16.77 -5.07
N GLU A 75 -4.44 17.34 -6.20
CA GLU A 75 -5.77 17.22 -6.80
C GLU A 75 -6.02 15.90 -7.51
N ASN A 76 -4.99 15.05 -7.69
CA ASN A 76 -5.14 13.75 -8.34
C ASN A 76 -5.49 12.67 -7.32
N PRO A 77 -6.46 11.77 -7.62
CA PRO A 77 -6.84 10.69 -6.70
C PRO A 77 -5.70 9.68 -6.42
N TYR A 78 -4.66 9.65 -7.26
CA TYR A 78 -3.47 8.80 -7.07
C TYR A 78 -2.32 9.50 -6.37
N TYR A 79 -2.53 10.68 -5.79
CA TYR A 79 -1.49 11.47 -5.16
C TYR A 79 -0.79 10.73 -4.00
N TRP A 80 0.53 10.65 -4.08
CA TRP A 80 1.38 9.96 -3.12
C TRP A 80 1.83 10.80 -1.93
N GLY A 81 1.28 11.97 -1.72
CA GLY A 81 1.71 12.91 -0.68
C GLY A 81 1.77 12.29 0.72
N GLY A 82 0.77 11.49 1.12
CA GLY A 82 0.80 10.77 2.40
C GLY A 82 1.98 9.81 2.53
N LEU A 83 2.27 9.04 1.45
CA LEU A 83 3.42 8.15 1.41
C LEU A 83 4.74 8.92 1.45
N LEU A 84 4.87 10.00 0.66
CA LEU A 84 6.08 10.82 0.66
C LEU A 84 6.33 11.46 2.02
N LEU A 85 5.28 11.87 2.71
CA LEU A 85 5.37 12.41 4.07
C LEU A 85 5.92 11.37 5.05
N SER A 86 5.45 10.12 5.00
CA SER A 86 5.94 9.04 5.86
C SER A 86 7.40 8.67 5.61
N LEU A 87 7.90 8.88 4.38
CA LEU A 87 9.28 8.60 4.00
C LEU A 87 10.25 9.74 4.26
N ARG A 88 9.75 10.95 4.59
CA ARG A 88 10.56 12.17 4.81
C ARG A 88 11.54 12.00 5.96
N ASP A 89 11.10 11.39 7.05
CA ASP A 89 11.83 11.31 8.30
C ASP A 89 12.34 9.87 8.58
N LEU A 90 13.08 9.28 7.64
CA LEU A 90 13.81 8.02 7.87
C LEU A 90 15.27 8.28 8.28
N PRO A 91 15.54 8.84 9.48
CA PRO A 91 16.91 9.11 9.90
C PRO A 91 17.64 7.80 10.27
N LYS A 92 18.94 7.74 9.99
CA LYS A 92 19.83 6.66 10.44
C LYS A 92 19.49 5.26 9.93
N ILE A 93 18.98 5.13 8.71
CA ILE A 93 18.63 3.83 8.12
C ILE A 93 19.79 2.81 8.19
N HIS A 94 21.03 3.26 8.06
CA HIS A 94 22.22 2.38 8.17
C HIS A 94 22.27 1.68 9.54
N SER A 95 22.23 2.45 10.64
CA SER A 95 22.29 1.87 11.99
C SER A 95 21.06 0.98 12.26
N LYS A 96 19.90 1.36 11.77
CA LYS A 96 18.67 0.57 11.91
C LYS A 96 18.76 -0.77 11.19
N ILE A 97 19.28 -0.79 9.95
CA ILE A 97 19.54 -2.04 9.23
C ILE A 97 20.52 -2.91 10.03
N LEU A 98 21.62 -2.33 10.53
CA LEU A 98 22.62 -3.07 11.30
C LEU A 98 22.03 -3.65 12.59
N ASP A 99 21.26 -2.87 13.32
CA ASP A 99 20.59 -3.30 14.56
C ASP A 99 19.61 -4.45 14.29
N THR A 100 18.77 -4.33 13.27
CA THR A 100 17.84 -5.40 12.88
C THR A 100 18.57 -6.68 12.48
N LEU A 101 19.64 -6.58 11.68
CA LEU A 101 20.44 -7.74 11.28
C LEU A 101 21.13 -8.43 12.45
N GLN A 102 21.52 -7.67 13.48
CA GLN A 102 22.23 -8.21 14.66
C GLN A 102 21.30 -8.78 15.71
N LYS A 103 20.10 -8.19 15.87
CA LYS A 103 19.16 -8.54 16.94
C LYS A 103 18.02 -9.44 16.47
N ASP A 104 17.82 -9.54 15.16
CA ASP A 104 16.66 -10.19 14.52
C ASP A 104 15.32 -9.64 15.03
N GLU A 105 15.30 -8.33 15.27
CA GLU A 105 14.13 -7.60 15.77
C GLU A 105 13.79 -6.43 14.84
N PRO A 106 12.49 -6.12 14.63
CA PRO A 106 12.10 -4.95 13.86
C PRO A 106 12.48 -3.65 14.56
N ILE A 107 12.53 -2.58 13.76
CA ILE A 107 12.81 -1.24 14.28
C ILE A 107 11.65 -0.79 15.15
N ILE A 108 11.96 -0.41 16.40
CA ILE A 108 11.03 0.33 17.25
C ILE A 108 11.12 1.81 16.83
N TYR A 109 10.00 2.41 16.45
CA TYR A 109 9.93 3.83 16.12
C TYR A 109 10.09 4.63 17.42
N GLU A 110 11.26 5.21 17.67
CA GLU A 110 11.44 6.24 18.69
C GLU A 110 11.00 7.59 18.10
N SER A 111 9.77 7.99 18.33
CA SER A 111 9.34 9.38 18.11
C SER A 111 9.87 10.22 19.29
N LYS A 112 10.48 11.36 18.99
CA LYS A 112 11.03 12.27 20.02
C LYS A 112 9.94 12.91 20.89
N ASP A 113 8.68 12.86 20.51
CA ASP A 113 7.58 13.60 21.14
C ASP A 113 6.43 12.75 21.68
N THR A 114 6.49 11.42 21.53
CA THR A 114 5.48 10.52 22.11
C THR A 114 6.14 9.22 22.54
N GLU A 115 5.64 8.63 23.64
CA GLU A 115 5.99 7.29 24.13
C GLU A 115 5.58 6.16 23.16
N MET A 116 5.62 6.42 21.84
CA MET A 116 5.34 5.43 20.78
C MET A 116 6.59 4.58 20.52
N SER A 117 7.03 3.84 21.55
CA SER A 117 8.12 2.86 21.44
C SER A 117 7.60 1.45 21.12
N GLU A 118 6.35 1.32 20.65
CA GLU A 118 5.76 0.02 20.39
C GLU A 118 5.78 -0.32 18.90
N LYS A 119 5.97 -1.60 18.59
CA LYS A 119 5.99 -2.15 17.23
C LYS A 119 4.73 -1.70 16.48
N VAL A 120 4.82 -1.26 15.22
CA VAL A 120 3.64 -0.94 14.40
C VAL A 120 2.69 -2.14 14.33
N THR A 121 3.23 -3.37 14.26
CA THR A 121 2.46 -4.61 14.38
C THR A 121 1.73 -4.73 15.71
N SER A 122 2.30 -4.27 16.82
CA SER A 122 1.65 -4.33 18.13
C SER A 122 0.41 -3.41 18.21
N LEU A 123 0.40 -2.29 17.50
CA LEU A 123 -0.78 -1.42 17.43
C LEU A 123 -1.97 -2.10 16.74
N TRP A 124 -1.70 -2.93 15.72
CA TRP A 124 -2.72 -3.74 15.06
C TRP A 124 -3.15 -4.92 15.93
N GLU A 125 -2.21 -5.54 16.65
CA GLU A 125 -2.48 -6.65 17.56
C GLU A 125 -3.24 -6.20 18.81
N THR A 126 -2.86 -5.08 19.43
CA THR A 126 -3.46 -4.55 20.67
C THR A 126 -4.74 -3.76 20.43
N GLN A 127 -5.02 -3.35 19.18
CA GLN A 127 -6.14 -2.48 18.81
C GLN A 127 -6.10 -1.10 19.48
N GLU A 128 -4.93 -0.65 19.93
CA GLU A 128 -4.74 0.62 20.64
C GLU A 128 -4.48 1.82 19.74
N LEU A 129 -4.81 1.72 18.43
CA LEU A 129 -4.75 2.83 17.50
C LEU A 129 -5.72 3.95 17.91
N ASP A 130 -5.18 5.13 18.17
CA ASP A 130 -6.01 6.32 18.29
C ASP A 130 -6.45 6.84 16.90
N MET A 131 -7.37 7.80 16.88
CA MET A 131 -7.92 8.35 15.64
C MET A 131 -6.87 9.08 14.80
N GLU A 132 -5.90 9.75 15.38
CA GLU A 132 -4.85 10.49 14.67
C GLU A 132 -3.90 9.53 13.97
N GLN A 133 -3.43 8.53 14.70
CA GLN A 133 -2.57 7.46 14.17
C GLN A 133 -3.28 6.68 13.06
N ALA A 134 -4.54 6.26 13.31
CA ALA A 134 -5.35 5.56 12.32
C ALA A 134 -5.56 6.40 11.05
N THR A 135 -5.83 7.70 11.20
CA THR A 135 -6.01 8.62 10.06
C THR A 135 -4.74 8.69 9.23
N PHE A 136 -3.58 8.94 9.87
CA PHE A 136 -2.30 9.02 9.17
C PHE A 136 -1.98 7.72 8.43
N LEU A 137 -2.04 6.57 9.13
CA LEU A 137 -1.74 5.26 8.53
C LEU A 137 -2.71 4.93 7.40
N THR A 138 -4.01 5.17 7.57
CA THR A 138 -5.00 4.91 6.52
C THR A 138 -4.74 5.78 5.28
N GLN A 139 -4.38 7.04 5.43
CA GLN A 139 -4.03 7.92 4.32
C GLN A 139 -2.78 7.44 3.57
N VAL A 140 -1.73 7.04 4.30
CA VAL A 140 -0.49 6.48 3.72
C VAL A 140 -0.80 5.21 2.93
N MET A 141 -1.55 4.28 3.55
CA MET A 141 -1.92 3.01 2.90
C MET A 141 -2.87 3.21 1.72
N HIS A 142 -3.80 4.14 1.80
CA HIS A 142 -4.67 4.49 0.68
C HIS A 142 -3.86 4.98 -0.52
N ALA A 143 -2.98 5.96 -0.31
CA ALA A 143 -2.12 6.50 -1.38
C ALA A 143 -1.21 5.42 -2.00
N HIS A 144 -0.68 4.51 -1.19
CA HIS A 144 0.13 3.38 -1.65
C HIS A 144 -0.69 2.36 -2.46
N SER A 145 -1.90 2.03 -2.01
CA SER A 145 -2.66 0.86 -2.51
C SER A 145 -3.66 1.20 -3.61
N PHE A 146 -4.16 2.45 -3.69
CA PHE A 146 -5.24 2.79 -4.64
C PHE A 146 -4.85 2.57 -6.12
N PRO A 147 -3.64 2.92 -6.60
CA PRO A 147 -3.23 2.58 -7.97
C PRO A 147 -3.21 1.07 -8.23
N ALA A 148 -2.78 0.27 -7.24
CA ALA A 148 -2.75 -1.18 -7.34
C ALA A 148 -4.18 -1.77 -7.31
N ALA A 149 -5.10 -1.18 -6.55
CA ALA A 149 -6.51 -1.55 -6.53
C ALA A 149 -7.16 -1.39 -7.91
N MET A 150 -6.85 -0.31 -8.62
CA MET A 150 -7.29 -0.13 -10.02
C MET A 150 -6.72 -1.21 -10.95
N GLY A 151 -5.47 -1.64 -10.73
CA GLY A 151 -4.87 -2.76 -11.44
C GLY A 151 -5.61 -4.08 -11.16
N VAL A 152 -5.95 -4.36 -9.90
CA VAL A 152 -6.76 -5.54 -9.52
C VAL A 152 -8.14 -5.49 -10.19
N ALA A 153 -8.81 -4.35 -10.20
CA ALA A 153 -10.11 -4.19 -10.85
C ALA A 153 -10.04 -4.40 -12.36
N GLN A 154 -8.92 -4.06 -12.99
CA GLN A 154 -8.71 -4.21 -14.43
C GLN A 154 -8.33 -5.64 -14.85
N TRP A 155 -7.44 -6.29 -14.09
CA TRP A 155 -6.79 -7.53 -14.48
C TRP A 155 -7.20 -8.75 -13.66
N GLY A 156 -7.78 -8.54 -12.47
CA GLY A 156 -8.25 -9.61 -11.61
C GLY A 156 -9.47 -10.32 -12.20
N ASN A 157 -9.58 -11.62 -11.94
CA ASN A 157 -10.73 -12.41 -12.36
C ASN A 157 -11.66 -12.68 -11.17
N PHE A 158 -12.79 -11.98 -11.14
CA PHE A 158 -13.85 -12.12 -10.14
C PHE A 158 -15.14 -12.70 -10.74
N THR A 159 -15.03 -13.46 -11.82
CA THR A 159 -16.19 -14.08 -12.48
C THR A 159 -16.94 -14.99 -11.51
N GLY A 160 -18.24 -14.79 -11.38
CA GLY A 160 -19.12 -15.56 -10.49
C GLY A 160 -19.15 -15.07 -9.04
N VAL A 161 -18.28 -14.12 -8.65
CA VAL A 161 -18.31 -13.51 -7.32
C VAL A 161 -19.43 -12.47 -7.26
N ARG A 162 -20.28 -12.56 -6.24
CA ARG A 162 -21.35 -11.61 -5.94
C ARG A 162 -21.11 -10.85 -4.66
N ARG A 163 -20.53 -11.50 -3.66
CA ARG A 163 -20.23 -10.92 -2.34
C ARG A 163 -18.79 -11.20 -1.95
N LEU A 164 -18.03 -10.12 -1.72
CA LEU A 164 -16.63 -10.18 -1.36
C LEU A 164 -16.43 -9.57 0.03
N LEU A 165 -15.68 -10.28 0.89
CA LEU A 165 -15.17 -9.77 2.17
C LEU A 165 -13.70 -9.38 1.99
N ASP A 166 -13.39 -8.12 2.24
CA ASP A 166 -12.04 -7.55 2.21
C ASP A 166 -11.51 -7.48 3.65
N VAL A 167 -10.61 -8.39 4.00
CA VAL A 167 -10.10 -8.54 5.37
C VAL A 167 -8.82 -7.72 5.54
N GLY A 168 -8.85 -6.81 6.51
CA GLY A 168 -7.81 -5.81 6.66
C GLY A 168 -7.85 -4.77 5.52
N GLY A 169 -9.07 -4.44 5.04
CA GLY A 169 -9.27 -3.65 3.82
C GLY A 169 -8.89 -2.17 3.93
N GLY A 170 -8.44 -1.70 5.11
CA GLY A 170 -7.97 -0.34 5.33
C GLY A 170 -9.02 0.71 4.94
N SER A 171 -8.70 1.58 4.00
CA SER A 171 -9.62 2.60 3.47
C SER A 171 -10.75 2.04 2.59
N GLY A 172 -10.79 0.73 2.32
CA GLY A 172 -11.71 0.10 1.38
C GLY A 172 -11.35 0.34 -0.10
N CYS A 173 -10.13 0.77 -0.40
CA CYS A 173 -9.73 1.17 -1.75
C CYS A 173 -9.89 0.05 -2.79
N PHE A 174 -9.67 -1.22 -2.43
CA PHE A 174 -9.90 -2.36 -3.31
C PHE A 174 -11.38 -2.60 -3.56
N CYS A 175 -12.21 -2.53 -2.53
CA CYS A 175 -13.67 -2.58 -2.65
C CYS A 175 -14.21 -1.45 -3.53
N ILE A 176 -13.70 -0.22 -3.37
CA ILE A 176 -14.07 0.94 -4.18
C ILE A 176 -13.73 0.69 -5.66
N ALA A 177 -12.49 0.30 -5.97
CA ALA A 177 -12.05 0.04 -7.33
C ALA A 177 -12.85 -1.11 -7.99
N LEU A 178 -13.09 -2.19 -7.24
CA LEU A 178 -13.89 -3.33 -7.71
C LEU A 178 -15.37 -2.96 -7.90
N ALA A 179 -15.98 -2.17 -7.01
CA ALA A 179 -17.36 -1.73 -7.14
C ALA A 179 -17.59 -0.84 -8.36
N MET A 180 -16.60 -0.03 -8.74
CA MET A 180 -16.63 0.76 -9.97
C MET A 180 -16.60 -0.13 -11.23
N ARG A 181 -15.89 -1.27 -11.17
CA ARG A 181 -15.72 -2.20 -12.30
C ARG A 181 -16.81 -3.27 -12.38
N TYR A 182 -17.32 -3.74 -11.24
CA TYR A 182 -18.30 -4.81 -11.09
C TYR A 182 -19.53 -4.29 -10.32
N PRO A 183 -20.42 -3.52 -10.96
CA PRO A 183 -21.50 -2.81 -10.28
C PRO A 183 -22.56 -3.72 -9.62
N GLU A 184 -22.65 -5.00 -9.98
CA GLU A 184 -23.53 -6.01 -9.36
C GLU A 184 -22.96 -6.67 -8.11
N MET A 185 -21.68 -6.53 -7.85
CA MET A 185 -21.06 -7.09 -6.65
C MET A 185 -21.39 -6.24 -5.41
N ARG A 186 -21.37 -6.90 -4.26
CA ARG A 186 -21.45 -6.30 -2.92
C ARG A 186 -20.18 -6.58 -2.15
N PHE A 187 -19.76 -5.64 -1.36
CA PHE A 187 -18.49 -5.68 -0.67
C PHE A 187 -18.67 -5.39 0.82
N THR A 188 -17.82 -5.98 1.64
CA THR A 188 -17.71 -5.63 3.05
C THR A 188 -16.24 -5.47 3.40
N VAL A 189 -15.88 -4.32 3.92
CA VAL A 189 -14.55 -4.04 4.46
C VAL A 189 -14.53 -4.46 5.92
N MET A 190 -13.79 -5.50 6.26
CA MET A 190 -13.59 -5.97 7.63
C MET A 190 -12.29 -5.37 8.16
N GLU A 191 -12.41 -4.55 9.19
CA GLU A 191 -11.29 -3.79 9.73
C GLU A 191 -11.50 -3.42 11.21
N LEU A 192 -10.45 -2.89 11.85
CA LEU A 192 -10.56 -2.38 13.21
C LEU A 192 -11.60 -1.24 13.31
N PRO A 193 -12.31 -1.10 14.44
CA PRO A 193 -13.40 -0.14 14.57
C PRO A 193 -13.03 1.31 14.23
N VAL A 194 -11.81 1.74 14.56
CA VAL A 194 -11.34 3.10 14.27
C VAL A 194 -11.08 3.28 12.78
N VAL A 195 -10.57 2.26 12.09
CA VAL A 195 -10.29 2.29 10.64
C VAL A 195 -11.57 2.17 9.83
N CYS A 196 -12.56 1.38 10.28
CA CYS A 196 -13.89 1.32 9.66
C CYS A 196 -14.52 2.70 9.50
N LYS A 197 -14.42 3.57 10.52
CA LYS A 197 -14.94 4.95 10.44
C LYS A 197 -14.27 5.78 9.34
N LEU A 198 -12.99 5.55 9.09
CA LEU A 198 -12.25 6.20 8.01
C LEU A 198 -12.63 5.60 6.66
N ALA A 199 -12.76 4.28 6.57
CA ALA A 199 -13.24 3.60 5.36
C ALA A 199 -14.62 4.10 4.92
N GLU A 200 -15.55 4.28 5.86
CA GLU A 200 -16.88 4.83 5.59
C GLU A 200 -16.80 6.20 4.90
N GLN A 201 -15.87 7.06 5.32
CA GLN A 201 -15.69 8.37 4.68
C GLN A 201 -15.21 8.20 3.22
N TYR A 202 -14.19 7.37 2.97
CA TYR A 202 -13.73 7.09 1.60
C TYR A 202 -14.84 6.49 0.71
N ILE A 203 -15.66 5.60 1.26
CA ILE A 203 -16.79 4.98 0.56
C ILE A 203 -17.84 6.03 0.19
N VAL A 204 -18.18 6.92 1.13
CA VAL A 204 -19.14 8.03 0.89
C VAL A 204 -18.61 9.01 -0.14
N ASP A 205 -17.34 9.38 -0.07
CA ASP A 205 -16.71 10.31 -1.02
C ASP A 205 -16.74 9.79 -2.47
N HIS A 206 -16.82 8.45 -2.64
CA HIS A 206 -16.99 7.80 -3.94
C HIS A 206 -18.45 7.46 -4.30
N GLY A 207 -19.43 7.77 -3.44
CA GLY A 207 -20.84 7.50 -3.68
C GLY A 207 -21.20 6.01 -3.71
N LEU A 208 -20.48 5.17 -2.94
CA LEU A 208 -20.58 3.70 -2.98
C LEU A 208 -21.19 3.09 -1.70
N GLN A 209 -21.78 3.90 -0.82
CA GLN A 209 -22.37 3.46 0.46
C GLN A 209 -23.52 2.45 0.30
N ASP A 210 -24.14 2.36 -0.88
CA ASP A 210 -25.16 1.36 -1.17
C ASP A 210 -24.58 0.00 -1.62
N LYS A 211 -23.26 -0.09 -1.79
CA LYS A 211 -22.55 -1.26 -2.32
C LYS A 211 -21.47 -1.82 -1.42
N ILE A 212 -20.91 -0.99 -0.55
CA ILE A 212 -19.80 -1.33 0.32
C ILE A 212 -20.20 -1.05 1.75
N ASP A 213 -20.26 -2.09 2.55
CA ASP A 213 -20.47 -2.03 4.00
C ASP A 213 -19.12 -2.11 4.74
N THR A 214 -19.08 -1.68 6.00
CA THR A 214 -17.95 -1.92 6.91
C THR A 214 -18.35 -2.92 7.99
N LEU A 215 -17.39 -3.72 8.46
CA LEU A 215 -17.53 -4.68 9.54
C LEU A 215 -16.40 -4.45 10.56
N PRO A 216 -16.68 -3.77 11.67
CA PRO A 216 -15.69 -3.61 12.74
C PRO A 216 -15.38 -4.97 13.39
N ALA A 217 -14.17 -5.49 13.20
CA ALA A 217 -13.75 -6.77 13.77
C ALA A 217 -12.21 -6.93 13.77
N ASN A 218 -11.70 -7.70 14.71
CA ASN A 218 -10.34 -8.21 14.67
C ASN A 218 -10.29 -9.49 13.84
N MET A 219 -9.51 -9.49 12.77
CA MET A 219 -9.41 -10.62 11.85
C MET A 219 -8.90 -11.93 12.51
N PHE A 220 -8.19 -11.84 13.64
CA PHE A 220 -7.65 -13.01 14.33
C PHE A 220 -8.60 -13.61 15.37
N THR A 221 -9.36 -12.78 16.07
CA THR A 221 -10.12 -13.20 17.27
C THR A 221 -11.62 -13.19 17.08
N ASP A 222 -12.16 -12.27 16.28
CA ASP A 222 -13.60 -12.12 16.16
C ASP A 222 -14.22 -13.10 15.14
N PRO A 223 -15.47 -13.50 15.30
CA PRO A 223 -16.13 -14.39 14.34
C PRO A 223 -16.19 -13.78 12.94
N TRP A 224 -15.87 -14.58 11.91
CA TRP A 224 -16.04 -14.15 10.54
C TRP A 224 -17.46 -14.41 10.04
N PRO A 225 -18.02 -13.47 9.27
CA PRO A 225 -19.36 -13.64 8.73
C PRO A 225 -19.39 -14.68 7.60
N SER A 226 -20.49 -15.36 7.44
CA SER A 226 -20.75 -16.29 6.34
C SER A 226 -21.47 -15.63 5.17
N GLY A 227 -21.58 -16.33 4.04
CA GLY A 227 -22.35 -15.91 2.89
C GLY A 227 -21.60 -15.01 1.90
N TYR A 228 -20.29 -15.08 1.89
CA TYR A 228 -19.41 -14.48 0.90
C TYR A 228 -18.92 -15.55 -0.09
N ASP A 229 -18.89 -15.19 -1.36
CA ASP A 229 -18.35 -16.04 -2.42
C ASP A 229 -16.83 -15.93 -2.50
N ALA A 230 -16.29 -14.82 -2.01
CA ALA A 230 -14.88 -14.52 -2.03
C ALA A 230 -14.41 -13.80 -0.76
N ILE A 231 -13.19 -14.10 -0.35
CA ILE A 231 -12.47 -13.38 0.71
C ILE A 231 -11.16 -12.88 0.10
N PHE A 232 -10.88 -11.61 0.32
CA PHE A 232 -9.77 -10.88 -0.28
C PHE A 232 -8.85 -10.32 0.81
N PHE A 233 -7.55 -10.41 0.57
CA PHE A 233 -6.50 -9.81 1.39
C PHE A 233 -5.53 -9.07 0.48
N SER A 234 -5.16 -7.88 0.84
CA SER A 234 -4.10 -7.14 0.14
C SER A 234 -3.11 -6.52 1.11
N ASN A 235 -1.84 -6.80 0.90
CA ASN A 235 -0.77 -6.33 1.79
C ASN A 235 -0.99 -6.74 3.25
N ILE A 236 -1.47 -7.96 3.47
CA ILE A 236 -1.75 -8.50 4.81
C ILE A 236 -0.78 -9.61 5.16
N PHE A 237 -0.60 -10.60 4.26
CA PHE A 237 0.16 -11.80 4.61
C PHE A 237 1.63 -11.49 4.89
N HIS A 238 2.22 -10.53 4.22
CA HIS A 238 3.62 -10.16 4.45
C HIS A 238 3.89 -9.46 5.80
N ASP A 239 2.86 -9.00 6.50
CA ASP A 239 3.00 -8.38 7.83
C ASP A 239 3.06 -9.42 8.96
N TRP A 240 2.79 -10.70 8.66
CA TRP A 240 2.63 -11.74 9.65
C TRP A 240 3.56 -12.92 9.42
N ASP A 241 3.85 -13.64 10.51
CA ASP A 241 4.60 -14.89 10.43
C ASP A 241 3.78 -16.01 9.75
N ARG A 242 4.46 -17.08 9.32
CA ARG A 242 3.80 -18.19 8.60
C ARG A 242 2.66 -18.82 9.42
N LYS A 243 2.79 -18.89 10.74
CA LYS A 243 1.76 -19.49 11.60
C LYS A 243 0.49 -18.63 11.59
N SER A 244 0.63 -17.32 11.70
CA SER A 244 -0.48 -16.36 11.62
C SER A 244 -1.12 -16.36 10.24
N CYS A 245 -0.32 -16.43 9.17
CA CYS A 245 -0.83 -16.58 7.79
C CYS A 245 -1.63 -17.88 7.60
N LEU A 246 -1.15 -19.01 8.11
CA LEU A 246 -1.90 -20.28 8.09
C LEU A 246 -3.21 -20.18 8.86
N HIS A 247 -3.20 -19.53 10.02
CA HIS A 247 -4.41 -19.31 10.80
C HIS A 247 -5.44 -18.47 10.01
N LEU A 248 -5.03 -17.37 9.38
CA LEU A 248 -5.91 -16.56 8.53
C LEU A 248 -6.43 -17.37 7.32
N GLY A 249 -5.57 -18.15 6.67
CA GLY A 249 -5.95 -19.00 5.55
C GLY A 249 -6.97 -20.07 5.96
N GLN A 250 -6.83 -20.68 7.13
CA GLN A 250 -7.78 -21.66 7.68
C GLN A 250 -9.12 -21.00 8.02
N ARG A 251 -9.11 -19.83 8.67
CA ARG A 251 -10.33 -19.06 8.94
C ARG A 251 -11.07 -18.69 7.65
N CYS A 252 -10.32 -18.29 6.63
CA CYS A 252 -10.87 -18.02 5.29
C CYS A 252 -11.52 -19.28 4.71
N PHE A 253 -10.83 -20.42 4.77
CA PHE A 253 -11.35 -21.69 4.29
C PHE A 253 -12.65 -22.09 5.01
N GLU A 254 -12.72 -21.93 6.32
CA GLU A 254 -13.91 -22.23 7.12
C GLU A 254 -15.09 -21.33 6.73
N ALA A 255 -14.87 -20.03 6.56
CA ALA A 255 -15.91 -19.03 6.27
C ALA A 255 -16.49 -19.13 4.85
N LEU A 256 -15.70 -19.61 3.88
CA LEU A 256 -16.12 -19.76 2.49
C LEU A 256 -17.02 -20.97 2.28
N PRO A 257 -18.04 -20.89 1.40
CA PRO A 257 -18.78 -22.06 0.92
C PRO A 257 -17.93 -22.92 -0.03
N PRO A 258 -18.32 -24.17 -0.30
CA PRO A 258 -17.74 -24.94 -1.41
C PRO A 258 -17.81 -24.14 -2.72
N GLY A 259 -16.74 -24.13 -3.49
CA GLY A 259 -16.58 -23.31 -4.70
C GLY A 259 -16.18 -21.85 -4.44
N GLY A 260 -16.21 -21.38 -3.19
CA GLY A 260 -15.76 -20.04 -2.81
C GLY A 260 -14.25 -19.84 -3.01
N ARG A 261 -13.81 -18.60 -3.13
CA ARG A 261 -12.42 -18.25 -3.48
C ARG A 261 -11.74 -17.38 -2.45
N ILE A 262 -10.49 -17.68 -2.16
CA ILE A 262 -9.55 -16.76 -1.52
C ILE A 262 -8.80 -15.98 -2.60
N TYR A 263 -8.52 -14.72 -2.31
CA TYR A 263 -7.65 -13.86 -3.11
C TYR A 263 -6.59 -13.23 -2.23
N LEU A 264 -5.32 -13.40 -2.61
CA LEU A 264 -4.18 -12.73 -1.96
C LEU A 264 -3.54 -11.79 -2.97
N HIS A 265 -3.48 -10.51 -2.67
CA HIS A 265 -2.84 -9.50 -3.50
C HIS A 265 -1.58 -9.01 -2.82
N GLU A 266 -0.42 -9.42 -3.33
CA GLU A 266 0.87 -9.22 -2.72
C GLU A 266 1.93 -8.82 -3.76
N MET A 267 2.95 -8.09 -3.32
CA MET A 267 4.19 -7.94 -4.08
C MET A 267 5.03 -9.19 -3.87
N LEU A 268 5.37 -9.89 -4.97
CA LEU A 268 6.04 -11.19 -4.88
C LEU A 268 7.54 -11.08 -5.17
N LEU A 269 8.31 -11.87 -4.43
CA LEU A 269 9.70 -12.18 -4.75
C LEU A 269 9.78 -13.23 -5.85
N GLU A 270 10.85 -13.21 -6.63
CA GLU A 270 11.26 -14.33 -7.45
C GLU A 270 11.67 -15.54 -6.58
N ASP A 271 11.59 -16.74 -7.13
CA ASP A 271 11.82 -17.98 -6.35
C ASP A 271 13.23 -18.05 -5.74
N MET A 272 14.22 -17.46 -6.40
CA MET A 272 15.61 -17.38 -5.89
C MET A 272 15.78 -16.30 -4.80
N LYS A 273 14.77 -15.47 -4.57
CA LYS A 273 14.76 -14.37 -3.59
C LYS A 273 15.84 -13.31 -3.81
N ASP A 274 16.28 -13.14 -5.05
CA ASP A 274 17.28 -12.17 -5.46
C ASP A 274 16.70 -11.06 -6.37
N GLY A 275 15.39 -11.02 -6.55
CA GLY A 275 14.68 -10.03 -7.35
C GLY A 275 13.15 -10.11 -7.24
N PRO A 276 12.47 -9.26 -7.99
CA PRO A 276 13.03 -8.07 -8.65
C PRO A 276 13.47 -7.00 -7.64
N LEU A 277 14.37 -6.11 -8.02
CA LEU A 277 14.98 -5.11 -7.12
C LEU A 277 13.95 -4.35 -6.27
N THR A 278 12.82 -3.98 -6.84
CA THR A 278 11.75 -3.26 -6.11
C THR A 278 11.15 -4.15 -5.01
N ALA A 279 10.81 -5.39 -5.33
CA ALA A 279 10.21 -6.32 -4.37
C ALA A 279 11.20 -6.68 -3.24
N ILE A 280 12.47 -7.00 -3.58
CA ILE A 280 13.45 -7.33 -2.55
C ILE A 280 13.80 -6.12 -1.66
N SER A 281 13.79 -4.89 -2.23
CA SER A 281 13.96 -3.67 -1.44
C SER A 281 12.77 -3.41 -0.52
N TYR A 282 11.53 -3.69 -0.99
CA TYR A 282 10.33 -3.61 -0.17
C TYR A 282 10.32 -4.70 0.91
N SER A 283 10.79 -5.92 0.59
CA SER A 283 10.99 -6.98 1.59
C SER A 283 11.95 -6.56 2.70
N MET A 284 13.04 -5.83 2.38
CA MET A 284 13.91 -5.25 3.40
C MET A 284 13.17 -4.24 4.28
N ALA A 285 12.32 -3.39 3.71
CA ALA A 285 11.51 -2.46 4.49
C ALA A 285 10.51 -3.22 5.41
N VAL A 286 9.83 -4.24 4.90
CA VAL A 286 8.95 -5.11 5.70
C VAL A 286 9.73 -5.77 6.85
N THR A 287 10.94 -6.27 6.58
CA THR A 287 11.80 -6.85 7.62
C THR A 287 12.15 -5.82 8.70
N LEU A 288 12.50 -4.60 8.29
CA LEU A 288 12.88 -3.54 9.22
C LEU A 288 11.71 -3.08 10.09
N PHE A 289 10.52 -2.91 9.51
CA PHE A 289 9.38 -2.29 10.22
C PHE A 289 8.45 -3.30 10.89
N TYR A 290 8.28 -4.48 10.29
CA TYR A 290 7.31 -5.48 10.76
C TYR A 290 7.97 -6.77 11.27
N GLY A 291 9.28 -6.97 11.03
CA GLY A 291 9.98 -8.19 11.42
C GLY A 291 9.68 -9.40 10.55
N ASN A 292 9.02 -9.20 9.39
CA ASN A 292 8.61 -10.24 8.46
C ASN A 292 9.23 -10.00 7.08
N LYS A 293 8.76 -10.68 6.06
CA LYS A 293 9.30 -10.62 4.69
C LYS A 293 8.22 -10.80 3.65
N LEU A 294 8.50 -10.41 2.43
CA LEU A 294 7.65 -10.79 1.29
C LEU A 294 7.79 -12.29 0.98
N PHE A 295 6.76 -12.81 0.36
CA PHE A 295 6.68 -14.20 -0.10
C PHE A 295 7.07 -14.34 -1.57
N THR A 296 7.50 -15.54 -1.95
CA THR A 296 7.47 -15.97 -3.35
C THR A 296 6.08 -16.52 -3.70
N ALA A 297 5.81 -16.65 -5.00
CA ALA A 297 4.58 -17.29 -5.46
C ALA A 297 4.45 -18.74 -4.93
N GLY A 298 5.54 -19.50 -4.94
CA GLY A 298 5.57 -20.86 -4.44
C GLY A 298 5.29 -20.97 -2.93
N GLU A 299 5.83 -20.06 -2.11
CA GLU A 299 5.56 -20.04 -0.67
C GLU A 299 4.08 -19.79 -0.35
N LEU A 300 3.39 -18.91 -1.12
CA LEU A 300 1.96 -18.67 -0.94
C LEU A 300 1.11 -19.82 -1.50
N ASP A 301 1.51 -20.44 -2.61
CA ASP A 301 0.85 -21.61 -3.16
C ASP A 301 0.87 -22.78 -2.16
N GLU A 302 2.03 -23.09 -1.58
CA GLU A 302 2.18 -24.09 -0.53
C GLU A 302 1.29 -23.79 0.69
N LEU A 303 1.25 -22.51 1.13
CA LEU A 303 0.45 -22.09 2.27
C LEU A 303 -1.05 -22.27 2.00
N LEU A 304 -1.53 -21.86 0.83
CA LEU A 304 -2.94 -22.02 0.46
C LEU A 304 -3.32 -23.47 0.28
N THR A 305 -2.42 -24.30 -0.30
CA THR A 305 -2.62 -25.75 -0.42
C THR A 305 -2.71 -26.43 0.96
N GLU A 306 -1.87 -26.03 1.92
CA GLU A 306 -1.93 -26.53 3.30
C GLU A 306 -3.24 -26.14 4.00
N CYS A 307 -3.83 -24.99 3.65
CA CYS A 307 -5.16 -24.58 4.13
C CYS A 307 -6.32 -25.35 3.44
N GLY A 308 -6.06 -26.14 2.40
CA GLY A 308 -7.04 -26.94 1.68
C GLY A 308 -7.60 -26.30 0.41
N PHE A 309 -7.04 -25.17 -0.05
CA PHE A 309 -7.42 -24.57 -1.33
C PHE A 309 -6.79 -25.31 -2.51
N GLU A 310 -7.53 -25.34 -3.62
CA GLU A 310 -7.15 -25.96 -4.90
C GLU A 310 -7.24 -24.94 -6.03
N ASP A 311 -6.84 -25.31 -7.25
CA ASP A 311 -6.92 -24.49 -8.46
C ASP A 311 -6.25 -23.12 -8.25
N ILE A 312 -5.05 -23.12 -7.64
CA ILE A 312 -4.32 -21.89 -7.34
C ILE A 312 -3.80 -21.30 -8.66
N SER A 313 -4.08 -20.02 -8.86
CA SER A 313 -3.65 -19.29 -10.05
C SER A 313 -3.12 -17.90 -9.67
N ILE A 314 -2.21 -17.39 -10.51
CA ILE A 314 -1.54 -16.10 -10.30
C ILE A 314 -1.79 -15.21 -11.50
N THR A 315 -2.20 -13.97 -11.24
CA THR A 315 -2.39 -12.93 -12.25
C THR A 315 -1.58 -11.70 -11.86
N HIS A 316 -0.72 -11.24 -12.75
CA HIS A 316 -0.04 -9.96 -12.58
C HIS A 316 -1.03 -8.80 -12.71
N THR A 317 -1.02 -7.83 -11.79
CA THR A 317 -2.04 -6.78 -11.72
C THR A 317 -1.48 -5.37 -11.90
N TYR A 318 -0.48 -4.99 -11.13
CA TYR A 318 0.06 -3.64 -11.14
C TYR A 318 1.53 -3.60 -10.69
N GLY A 319 2.41 -3.01 -11.49
CA GLY A 319 3.82 -2.87 -11.13
C GLY A 319 4.47 -4.23 -10.81
N TYR A 320 4.77 -4.47 -9.56
CA TYR A 320 5.32 -5.75 -9.05
C TYR A 320 4.30 -6.56 -8.24
N TYR A 321 3.04 -6.14 -8.24
CA TYR A 321 1.96 -6.82 -7.53
C TYR A 321 1.31 -7.91 -8.37
N SER A 322 0.97 -8.99 -7.71
CA SER A 322 0.22 -10.11 -8.28
C SER A 322 -0.95 -10.49 -7.39
N LEU A 323 -1.99 -11.01 -8.01
CA LEU A 323 -3.18 -11.55 -7.38
C LEU A 323 -3.13 -13.09 -7.48
N LEU A 324 -2.96 -13.75 -6.34
CA LEU A 324 -3.17 -15.19 -6.24
C LEU A 324 -4.64 -15.45 -5.95
N SER A 325 -5.21 -16.49 -6.55
CA SER A 325 -6.55 -16.98 -6.17
C SER A 325 -6.52 -18.48 -5.99
N GLY A 326 -7.17 -18.97 -4.93
CA GLY A 326 -7.39 -20.39 -4.68
C GLY A 326 -8.88 -20.67 -4.52
N ARG A 327 -9.35 -21.86 -4.85
CA ARG A 327 -10.75 -22.30 -4.74
C ARG A 327 -10.90 -23.30 -3.59
N LYS A 328 -11.93 -23.14 -2.77
CA LYS A 328 -12.36 -24.18 -1.83
C LYS A 328 -13.06 -25.29 -2.63
N PRO A 329 -12.70 -26.56 -2.45
CA PRO A 329 -13.36 -27.71 -3.10
C PRO A 329 -14.87 -27.76 -2.96
#